data_5361365f98585a1f90d2206fc7f7585e
#
_entry.id   5361365f98585a1f90d2206fc7f7585e
#
_cell.length_a   1.000
_cell.length_b   1.000
_cell.length_c   1.000
_cell.angle_alpha   90.00
_cell.angle_beta   90.00
_cell.angle_gamma   90.00
#
_symmetry.space_group_name_H-M   'P 1'
#
loop_
_entity.id
_entity.type
_entity.pdbx_description
1 polymer ?
#
loop_
_entity_poly.entity_id
_entity_poly.type
_entity_poly.pdbx_seq_one_letter_code
_entity_poly.pdbx_strand_id
1 'polypeptide(L)'
;MPPYIRGSLKDRERYQTVYARDPRSAAAPTAGLHFTEELLGRITAKGVAFARVELVVGLDTFKPVTAENPLDHRIHTESYSVPAETLQKVADATRVVAVGTTAARALESAATSGQVTGRTSLFITRGYEWKSVDLLVTNFHMPRTSLLLMIDSFIGDRWRRLYSEAVAEKYRFLSFGDAMILDRHKGGC
;
A
#
# COMPACT_ATOMS: atom_id res chain seq x y z
N MET A 1 8.38 -14.31 -4.15
CA MET A 1 7.17 -13.90 -4.92
C MET A 1 5.94 -14.49 -4.24
N PRO A 2 4.79 -13.80 -4.29
CA PRO A 2 3.54 -14.34 -3.77
C PRO A 2 3.15 -15.68 -4.40
N PRO A 3 2.52 -16.60 -3.63
CA PRO A 3 2.26 -17.97 -4.08
C PRO A 3 1.24 -18.08 -5.24
N TYR A 4 0.47 -17.03 -5.51
CA TYR A 4 -0.46 -17.00 -6.63
C TYR A 4 0.21 -16.71 -7.99
N ILE A 5 1.47 -16.28 -8.01
CA ILE A 5 2.25 -16.11 -9.24
C ILE A 5 2.83 -17.47 -9.63
N ARG A 6 2.17 -18.17 -10.55
CA ARG A 6 2.53 -19.54 -10.96
C ARG A 6 3.58 -19.61 -12.08
N GLY A 7 3.86 -18.51 -12.77
CA GLY A 7 4.84 -18.45 -13.86
C GLY A 7 6.25 -18.16 -13.35
N SER A 8 7.25 -18.79 -13.96
CA SER A 8 8.63 -18.34 -13.78
C SER A 8 8.81 -17.01 -14.52
N LEU A 9 9.17 -15.96 -13.79
CA LEU A 9 9.57 -14.71 -14.44
C LEU A 9 10.89 -14.95 -15.16
N LYS A 10 10.92 -14.74 -16.49
CA LYS A 10 12.15 -14.76 -17.28
C LYS A 10 13.15 -13.71 -16.78
N ASP A 11 12.63 -12.62 -16.25
CA ASP A 11 13.38 -11.52 -15.67
C ASP A 11 12.86 -11.24 -14.26
N ARG A 12 13.65 -11.53 -13.23
CA ARG A 12 13.31 -11.31 -11.83
C ARG A 12 13.26 -9.83 -11.46
N GLU A 13 13.99 -8.98 -12.17
CA GLU A 13 14.01 -7.53 -11.97
C GLU A 13 12.63 -6.89 -12.21
N ARG A 14 11.79 -7.50 -13.06
CA ARG A 14 10.41 -7.06 -13.28
C ARG A 14 9.52 -7.11 -12.02
N TYR A 15 9.92 -7.83 -10.99
CA TYR A 15 9.23 -7.84 -9.71
C TYR A 15 9.89 -6.92 -8.68
N GLN A 16 10.61 -5.90 -9.14
CA GLN A 16 11.21 -4.86 -8.31
C GLN A 16 10.84 -3.49 -8.86
N THR A 17 10.70 -2.52 -7.94
CA THR A 17 10.49 -1.12 -8.34
C THR A 17 11.82 -0.48 -8.73
N VAL A 18 11.76 0.53 -9.61
CA VAL A 18 12.95 1.30 -10.03
C VAL A 18 13.65 2.02 -8.87
N TYR A 19 12.97 2.16 -7.73
CA TYR A 19 13.51 2.80 -6.53
C TYR A 19 13.86 1.81 -5.40
N ALA A 20 13.78 0.50 -5.63
CA ALA A 20 14.19 -0.51 -4.66
C ALA A 20 15.68 -0.41 -4.33
N ARG A 21 16.03 -0.51 -3.05
CA ARG A 21 17.43 -0.46 -2.59
C ARG A 21 17.92 -1.78 -2.02
N ASP A 22 17.09 -2.43 -1.23
CA ASP A 22 17.48 -3.63 -0.49
C ASP A 22 16.36 -4.69 -0.53
N PRO A 23 16.62 -5.87 -1.12
CA PRO A 23 15.60 -6.92 -1.32
C PRO A 23 15.35 -7.77 -0.06
N ARG A 24 15.21 -7.19 1.13
CA ARG A 24 14.95 -7.91 2.38
C ARG A 24 13.51 -8.35 2.58
N SER A 25 12.58 -7.81 1.82
CA SER A 25 11.14 -8.10 1.96
C SER A 25 10.72 -9.29 1.11
N ALA A 26 9.82 -10.12 1.62
CA ALA A 26 9.20 -11.23 0.88
C ALA A 26 8.26 -10.74 -0.24
N ALA A 27 7.80 -9.50 -0.17
CA ALA A 27 6.93 -8.88 -1.16
C ALA A 27 7.51 -7.56 -1.66
N ALA A 28 7.50 -7.38 -2.99
CA ALA A 28 7.75 -6.07 -3.58
C ALA A 28 6.51 -5.15 -3.39
N PRO A 29 6.69 -3.82 -3.31
CA PRO A 29 5.57 -2.87 -3.28
C PRO A 29 4.98 -2.73 -4.69
N THR A 30 4.12 -3.68 -5.08
CA THR A 30 3.72 -3.90 -6.47
C THR A 30 2.95 -2.74 -7.10
N ALA A 31 2.27 -1.90 -6.33
CA ALA A 31 1.73 -0.64 -6.83
C ALA A 31 2.83 0.31 -7.36
N GLY A 32 4.05 0.19 -6.85
CA GLY A 32 5.21 0.94 -7.32
C GLY A 32 5.77 0.47 -8.67
N LEU A 33 5.40 -0.72 -9.16
CA LEU A 33 5.83 -1.22 -10.47
C LEU A 33 5.27 -0.38 -11.64
N HIS A 34 4.24 0.40 -11.41
CA HIS A 34 3.68 1.34 -12.39
C HIS A 34 4.51 2.61 -12.57
N PHE A 35 5.50 2.85 -11.69
CA PHE A 35 6.35 4.04 -11.74
C PHE A 35 7.63 3.72 -12.48
N THR A 36 7.87 4.42 -13.60
CA THR A 36 9.12 4.41 -14.34
C THR A 36 9.99 5.61 -13.91
N GLU A 37 11.29 5.56 -14.18
CA GLU A 37 12.20 6.72 -13.97
C GLU A 37 11.69 7.98 -14.68
N GLU A 38 11.17 7.83 -15.91
CA GLU A 38 10.59 8.94 -16.67
C GLU A 38 9.38 9.53 -15.95
N LEU A 39 8.44 8.68 -15.47
CA LEU A 39 7.26 9.14 -14.74
C LEU A 39 7.65 9.86 -13.45
N LEU A 40 8.61 9.31 -12.69
CA LEU A 40 9.14 9.94 -11.48
C LEU A 40 9.75 11.31 -11.79
N GLY A 41 10.53 11.43 -12.87
CA GLY A 41 11.09 12.70 -13.33
C GLY A 41 10.01 13.73 -13.68
N ARG A 42 8.94 13.30 -14.38
CA ARG A 42 7.82 14.17 -14.75
C ARG A 42 7.03 14.65 -13.52
N ILE A 43 6.86 13.79 -12.51
CA ILE A 43 6.20 14.14 -11.25
C ILE A 43 7.05 15.15 -10.48
N THR A 44 8.36 14.91 -10.37
CA THR A 44 9.31 15.84 -9.73
C THR A 44 9.30 17.21 -10.40
N ALA A 45 9.29 17.25 -11.73
CA ALA A 45 9.23 18.50 -12.49
C ALA A 45 7.96 19.33 -12.22
N LYS A 46 6.91 18.70 -11.66
CA LYS A 46 5.69 19.39 -11.19
C LYS A 46 5.77 19.89 -9.74
N GLY A 47 6.95 19.79 -9.10
CA GLY A 47 7.16 20.20 -7.72
C GLY A 47 6.70 19.21 -6.67
N VAL A 48 6.39 17.95 -7.04
CA VAL A 48 6.02 16.92 -6.07
C VAL A 48 7.29 16.33 -5.44
N ALA A 49 7.37 16.38 -4.11
CA ALA A 49 8.47 15.80 -3.36
C ALA A 49 8.29 14.30 -3.19
N PHE A 50 9.37 13.53 -3.37
CA PHE A 50 9.40 12.11 -3.05
C PHE A 50 10.03 11.88 -1.67
N ALA A 51 9.45 10.91 -0.95
CA ALA A 51 9.98 10.41 0.30
C ALA A 51 9.96 8.88 0.28
N ARG A 52 10.78 8.25 1.09
CA ARG A 52 10.91 6.79 1.15
C ARG A 52 10.61 6.29 2.55
N VAL A 53 9.96 5.14 2.58
CA VAL A 53 9.70 4.37 3.79
C VAL A 53 10.06 2.92 3.54
N GLU A 54 10.31 2.17 4.59
CA GLU A 54 10.57 0.74 4.53
C GLU A 54 9.57 0.00 5.43
N LEU A 55 9.02 -1.08 4.91
CA LEU A 55 8.32 -2.10 5.68
C LEU A 55 8.83 -3.47 5.22
N VAL A 56 9.41 -4.22 6.15
CA VAL A 56 9.87 -5.58 5.87
C VAL A 56 8.70 -6.54 6.04
N VAL A 57 8.13 -6.92 4.91
CA VAL A 57 6.94 -7.77 4.83
C VAL A 57 7.32 -9.24 4.91
N GLY A 58 6.71 -9.99 5.84
CA GLY A 58 6.82 -11.45 5.93
C GLY A 58 5.90 -12.15 4.93
N LEU A 59 6.13 -13.46 4.70
CA LEU A 59 5.28 -14.29 3.83
C LEU A 59 3.84 -14.40 4.33
N ASP A 60 3.62 -14.21 5.62
CA ASP A 60 2.31 -14.32 6.26
C ASP A 60 1.30 -13.26 5.82
N THR A 61 1.77 -12.11 5.29
CA THR A 61 0.91 -11.04 4.75
C THR A 61 0.04 -11.51 3.58
N PHE A 62 0.42 -12.60 2.90
CA PHE A 62 -0.36 -13.17 1.80
C PHE A 62 -1.37 -14.24 2.25
N LYS A 63 -1.44 -14.54 3.54
CA LYS A 63 -2.43 -15.50 4.05
C LYS A 63 -3.83 -14.87 4.01
N PRO A 64 -4.83 -15.59 3.49
CA PRO A 64 -6.22 -15.14 3.57
C PRO A 64 -6.66 -15.00 5.03
N VAL A 65 -7.56 -14.06 5.28
CA VAL A 65 -8.29 -13.98 6.55
C VAL A 65 -9.22 -15.19 6.61
N THR A 66 -8.90 -16.13 7.49
CA THR A 66 -9.69 -17.37 7.69
C THR A 66 -10.67 -17.26 8.85
N ALA A 67 -10.52 -16.27 9.70
CA ALA A 67 -11.42 -16.01 10.81
C ALA A 67 -12.84 -15.71 10.29
N GLU A 68 -13.86 -16.22 10.97
CA GLU A 68 -15.27 -15.98 10.64
C GLU A 68 -15.61 -14.49 10.77
N ASN A 69 -15.14 -13.85 11.85
CA ASN A 69 -15.10 -12.40 11.97
C ASN A 69 -13.71 -11.91 11.54
N PRO A 70 -13.62 -11.10 10.47
CA PRO A 70 -12.32 -10.58 9.98
C PRO A 70 -11.51 -9.81 11.03
N LEU A 71 -12.17 -9.23 12.03
CA LEU A 71 -11.51 -8.46 13.10
C LEU A 71 -10.74 -9.37 14.09
N ASP A 72 -11.04 -10.66 14.13
CA ASP A 72 -10.34 -11.65 14.96
C ASP A 72 -9.04 -12.15 14.28
N HIS A 73 -8.77 -11.69 13.08
CA HIS A 73 -7.55 -12.03 12.36
C HIS A 73 -6.32 -11.44 13.05
N ARG A 74 -5.39 -12.32 13.44
CA ARG A 74 -4.10 -11.88 14.01
C ARG A 74 -3.15 -11.47 12.90
N ILE A 75 -2.89 -10.17 12.83
CA ILE A 75 -1.85 -9.63 11.94
C ILE A 75 -0.47 -9.92 12.52
N HIS A 76 0.42 -10.41 11.68
CA HIS A 76 1.83 -10.60 12.03
C HIS A 76 2.54 -9.25 12.20
N THR A 77 3.51 -9.25 13.10
CA THR A 77 4.32 -8.06 13.37
C THR A 77 5.38 -7.91 12.28
N GLU A 78 5.45 -6.74 11.67
CA GLU A 78 6.44 -6.39 10.64
C GLU A 78 7.32 -5.23 11.12
N SER A 79 8.57 -5.21 10.68
CA SER A 79 9.49 -4.11 10.98
C SER A 79 9.28 -2.97 9.99
N TYR A 80 9.22 -1.73 10.49
CA TYR A 80 9.11 -0.54 9.66
C TYR A 80 10.20 0.48 9.98
N SER A 81 10.51 1.32 9.00
CA SER A 81 11.38 2.47 9.13
C SER A 81 10.85 3.62 8.28
N VAL A 82 10.65 4.76 8.93
CA VAL A 82 10.25 6.03 8.30
C VAL A 82 11.30 7.07 8.70
N PRO A 83 12.26 7.40 7.83
CA PRO A 83 13.30 8.37 8.14
C PRO A 83 12.74 9.71 8.62
N ALA A 84 13.46 10.38 9.53
CA ALA A 84 13.02 11.68 10.07
C ALA A 84 12.78 12.72 8.97
N GLU A 85 13.61 12.72 7.92
CA GLU A 85 13.42 13.57 6.74
C GLU A 85 12.10 13.30 6.00
N THR A 86 11.66 12.02 5.99
CA THR A 86 10.37 11.63 5.41
C THR A 86 9.21 12.19 6.26
N LEU A 87 9.31 12.08 7.58
CA LEU A 87 8.30 12.64 8.48
C LEU A 87 8.20 14.16 8.35
N GLN A 88 9.35 14.84 8.19
CA GLN A 88 9.35 16.28 7.96
C GLN A 88 8.64 16.63 6.64
N LYS A 89 8.96 15.93 5.53
CA LYS A 89 8.26 16.11 4.25
C LYS A 89 6.76 15.85 4.36
N VAL A 90 6.35 14.85 5.14
CA VAL A 90 4.93 14.55 5.40
C VAL A 90 4.27 15.70 6.16
N ALA A 91 4.94 16.25 7.17
CA ALA A 91 4.42 17.38 7.97
C ALA A 91 4.27 18.67 7.14
N ASP A 92 5.19 18.90 6.20
CA ASP A 92 5.19 20.09 5.34
C ASP A 92 4.27 19.95 4.12
N ALA A 93 3.81 18.74 3.81
CA ALA A 93 3.00 18.47 2.63
C ALA A 93 1.55 18.88 2.80
N THR A 94 0.99 19.51 1.78
CA THR A 94 -0.46 19.79 1.69
C THR A 94 -1.27 18.50 1.50
N ARG A 95 -0.69 17.49 0.82
CA ARG A 95 -1.31 16.19 0.55
C ARG A 95 -0.25 15.11 0.51
N VAL A 96 -0.51 14.02 1.19
CA VAL A 96 0.37 12.85 1.26
C VAL A 96 -0.19 11.71 0.42
N VAL A 97 0.58 11.28 -0.58
CA VAL A 97 0.23 10.16 -1.46
C VAL A 97 1.09 8.95 -1.08
N ALA A 98 0.48 7.92 -0.52
CA ALA A 98 1.16 6.65 -0.30
C ALA A 98 1.08 5.78 -1.56
N VAL A 99 2.24 5.27 -2.01
CA VAL A 99 2.33 4.32 -3.11
C VAL A 99 2.51 2.92 -2.54
N GLY A 100 1.43 2.15 -2.52
CA GLY A 100 1.32 0.82 -1.93
C GLY A 100 0.77 0.83 -0.50
N THR A 101 0.02 -0.23 -0.19
CA THR A 101 -0.51 -0.49 1.17
C THR A 101 0.61 -0.64 2.20
N THR A 102 1.78 -1.10 1.78
CA THR A 102 3.01 -1.20 2.57
C THR A 102 3.49 0.18 3.03
N ALA A 103 3.57 1.16 2.12
CA ALA A 103 3.96 2.52 2.46
C ALA A 103 2.93 3.19 3.39
N ALA A 104 1.64 3.02 3.10
CA ALA A 104 0.57 3.52 3.95
C ALA A 104 0.68 2.96 5.38
N ARG A 105 0.86 1.65 5.53
CA ARG A 105 1.00 1.02 6.84
C ARG A 105 2.23 1.50 7.61
N ALA A 106 3.38 1.69 6.93
CA ALA A 106 4.58 2.22 7.56
C ALA A 106 4.37 3.64 8.09
N LEU A 107 3.80 4.54 7.28
CA LEU A 107 3.50 5.93 7.67
C LEU A 107 2.52 5.99 8.83
N GLU A 108 1.41 5.25 8.76
CA GLU A 108 0.40 5.21 9.81
C GLU A 108 0.94 4.58 11.11
N SER A 109 1.84 3.60 11.00
CA SER A 109 2.51 3.03 12.18
C SER A 109 3.41 4.04 12.87
N ALA A 110 4.21 4.79 12.11
CA ALA A 110 5.06 5.86 12.66
C ALA A 110 4.21 6.97 13.30
N ALA A 111 3.14 7.41 12.61
CA ALA A 111 2.23 8.43 13.13
C ALA A 111 1.46 8.00 14.39
N THR A 112 1.19 6.71 14.54
CA THR A 112 0.46 6.15 15.69
C THR A 112 1.37 5.90 16.87
N SER A 113 2.60 5.42 16.64
CA SER A 113 3.57 5.09 17.70
C SER A 113 4.42 6.28 18.12
N GLY A 114 4.56 7.31 17.27
CA GLY A 114 5.53 8.39 17.43
C GLY A 114 6.98 7.98 17.21
N GLN A 115 7.23 6.77 16.70
CA GLN A 115 8.57 6.21 16.48
C GLN A 115 8.93 6.15 15.02
N VAL A 116 10.15 6.57 14.66
CA VAL A 116 10.65 6.52 13.27
C VAL A 116 10.97 5.09 12.80
N THR A 117 11.21 4.18 13.72
CA THR A 117 11.48 2.76 13.46
C THR A 117 10.83 1.91 14.53
N GLY A 118 10.45 0.69 14.18
CA GLY A 118 9.86 -0.23 15.15
C GLY A 118 9.27 -1.48 14.51
N ARG A 119 8.49 -2.18 15.31
CA ARG A 119 7.67 -3.29 14.86
C ARG A 119 6.20 -2.89 14.96
N THR A 120 5.42 -3.21 13.95
CA THR A 120 4.00 -2.87 13.89
C THR A 120 3.14 -4.11 13.70
N SER A 121 2.07 -4.21 14.48
CA SER A 121 0.92 -5.09 14.26
C SER A 121 -0.32 -4.28 13.88
N LEU A 122 -0.14 -3.07 13.36
CA LEU A 122 -1.24 -2.19 13.00
C LEU A 122 -2.16 -2.85 11.98
N PHE A 123 -3.39 -3.07 12.38
CA PHE A 123 -4.47 -3.62 11.57
C PHE A 123 -5.46 -2.51 11.24
N ILE A 124 -5.33 -1.97 10.04
CA ILE A 124 -6.18 -0.88 9.57
C ILE A 124 -7.49 -1.47 9.03
N THR A 125 -8.58 -1.19 9.74
CA THR A 125 -9.93 -1.64 9.41
C THR A 125 -10.92 -0.48 9.53
N ARG A 126 -12.18 -0.68 9.20
CA ARG A 126 -13.24 0.35 9.30
C ARG A 126 -13.26 0.99 10.69
N GLY A 127 -13.31 2.31 10.75
CA GLY A 127 -13.22 3.09 11.98
C GLY A 127 -11.80 3.53 12.36
N TYR A 128 -10.77 3.10 11.61
CA TYR A 128 -9.42 3.60 11.83
C TYR A 128 -9.33 5.09 11.45
N GLU A 129 -8.76 5.88 12.34
CA GLU A 129 -8.50 7.31 12.11
C GLU A 129 -7.16 7.51 11.41
N TRP A 130 -7.20 7.72 10.11
CA TRP A 130 -6.03 7.98 9.29
C TRP A 130 -5.34 9.28 9.68
N LYS A 131 -4.03 9.23 9.91
CA LYS A 131 -3.24 10.34 10.44
C LYS A 131 -2.34 11.03 9.41
N SER A 132 -1.84 10.27 8.45
CA SER A 132 -0.79 10.76 7.55
C SER A 132 -1.17 10.68 6.08
N VAL A 133 -1.96 9.67 5.67
CA VAL A 133 -2.21 9.39 4.25
C VAL A 133 -3.51 10.02 3.77
N ASP A 134 -3.45 10.83 2.71
CA ASP A 134 -4.61 11.46 2.06
C ASP A 134 -5.05 10.73 0.80
N LEU A 135 -4.06 10.23 0.02
CA LEU A 135 -4.30 9.43 -1.18
C LEU A 135 -3.52 8.12 -1.11
N LEU A 136 -4.12 7.08 -1.63
CA LEU A 136 -3.51 5.76 -1.72
C LEU A 136 -3.50 5.28 -3.17
N VAL A 137 -2.29 5.04 -3.71
CA VAL A 137 -2.09 4.31 -4.96
C VAL A 137 -1.90 2.84 -4.63
N THR A 138 -2.76 1.96 -5.13
CA THR A 138 -2.68 0.53 -4.82
C THR A 138 -3.24 -0.32 -5.96
N ASN A 139 -2.82 -1.60 -6.03
CA ASN A 139 -3.42 -2.59 -6.92
C ASN A 139 -4.82 -2.99 -6.43
N PHE A 140 -5.57 -3.68 -7.28
CA PHE A 140 -6.79 -4.37 -6.87
C PHE A 140 -6.45 -5.64 -6.08
N HIS A 141 -7.09 -5.84 -4.94
CA HIS A 141 -6.82 -6.93 -4.01
C HIS A 141 -7.93 -8.00 -4.02
N MET A 142 -7.57 -9.20 -3.55
CA MET A 142 -8.54 -10.29 -3.41
C MET A 142 -9.53 -10.04 -2.26
N PRO A 143 -10.76 -10.56 -2.39
CA PRO A 143 -11.69 -10.64 -1.27
C PRO A 143 -11.09 -11.36 -0.06
N ARG A 144 -11.59 -11.05 1.13
CA ARG A 144 -11.15 -11.65 2.41
C ARG A 144 -9.66 -11.48 2.70
N THR A 145 -9.11 -10.31 2.39
CA THR A 145 -7.73 -9.95 2.73
C THR A 145 -7.69 -8.72 3.61
N SER A 146 -6.65 -8.62 4.44
CA SER A 146 -6.37 -7.43 5.25
C SER A 146 -6.19 -6.17 4.38
N LEU A 147 -5.74 -6.35 3.14
CA LEU A 147 -5.56 -5.26 2.19
C LEU A 147 -6.90 -4.67 1.73
N LEU A 148 -7.92 -5.51 1.50
CA LEU A 148 -9.25 -5.02 1.16
C LEU A 148 -9.93 -4.34 2.37
N LEU A 149 -9.68 -4.81 3.59
CA LEU A 149 -10.15 -4.14 4.81
C LEU A 149 -9.51 -2.75 4.97
N MET A 150 -8.24 -2.59 4.61
CA MET A 150 -7.58 -1.29 4.58
C MET A 150 -8.24 -0.34 3.56
N ILE A 151 -8.59 -0.82 2.37
CA ILE A 151 -9.31 -0.03 1.36
C ILE A 151 -10.71 0.36 1.89
N ASP A 152 -11.42 -0.58 2.51
CA ASP A 152 -12.73 -0.32 3.13
C ASP A 152 -12.64 0.76 4.22
N SER A 153 -11.58 0.73 5.02
CA SER A 153 -11.30 1.79 6.00
C SER A 153 -11.01 3.14 5.34
N PHE A 154 -10.35 3.15 4.18
CA PHE A 154 -9.86 4.35 3.53
C PHE A 154 -10.95 5.12 2.78
N ILE A 155 -11.82 4.42 2.08
CA ILE A 155 -12.86 5.05 1.22
C ILE A 155 -14.30 4.62 1.57
N GLY A 156 -14.50 3.85 2.64
CA GLY A 156 -15.83 3.36 3.02
C GLY A 156 -16.44 2.48 1.93
N ASP A 157 -17.76 2.42 1.87
CA ASP A 157 -18.50 1.54 0.95
C ASP A 157 -18.29 1.84 -0.55
N ARG A 158 -17.65 2.97 -0.88
CA ARG A 158 -17.29 3.32 -2.26
C ARG A 158 -16.46 2.24 -2.96
N TRP A 159 -15.68 1.46 -2.20
CA TRP A 159 -14.88 0.40 -2.78
C TRP A 159 -15.74 -0.66 -3.50
N ARG A 160 -16.96 -0.94 -3.04
CA ARG A 160 -17.85 -1.95 -3.65
C ARG A 160 -18.18 -1.59 -5.10
N ARG A 161 -18.60 -0.34 -5.32
CA ARG A 161 -18.89 0.18 -6.66
C ARG A 161 -17.65 0.17 -7.52
N LEU A 162 -16.51 0.65 -7.00
CA LEU A 162 -15.24 0.70 -7.70
C LEU A 162 -14.78 -0.69 -8.16
N TYR A 163 -14.91 -1.71 -7.30
CA TYR A 163 -14.56 -3.08 -7.66
C TYR A 163 -15.55 -3.71 -8.63
N SER A 164 -16.84 -3.42 -8.51
CA SER A 164 -17.85 -3.85 -9.49
C SER A 164 -17.56 -3.30 -10.89
N GLU A 165 -17.20 -2.02 -10.97
CA GLU A 165 -16.81 -1.37 -12.22
C GLU A 165 -15.51 -1.97 -12.77
N ALA A 166 -14.50 -2.17 -11.92
CA ALA A 166 -13.23 -2.76 -12.33
C ALA A 166 -13.40 -4.19 -12.91
N VAL A 167 -14.30 -4.99 -12.33
CA VAL A 167 -14.63 -6.33 -12.86
C VAL A 167 -15.35 -6.22 -14.20
N ALA A 168 -16.34 -5.33 -14.33
CA ALA A 168 -17.10 -5.12 -15.56
C ALA A 168 -16.18 -4.65 -16.70
N GLU A 169 -15.25 -3.74 -16.43
CA GLU A 169 -14.27 -3.19 -17.38
C GLU A 169 -13.02 -4.09 -17.53
N LYS A 170 -13.00 -5.29 -16.92
CA LYS A 170 -11.93 -6.29 -17.05
C LYS A 170 -10.55 -5.79 -16.60
N TYR A 171 -10.49 -4.95 -15.58
CA TYR A 171 -9.23 -4.60 -14.95
C TYR A 171 -8.53 -5.84 -14.39
N ARG A 172 -7.21 -5.85 -14.48
CA ARG A 172 -6.38 -6.93 -13.95
C ARG A 172 -6.11 -6.72 -12.47
N PHE A 173 -6.16 -7.79 -11.72
CA PHE A 173 -6.00 -7.79 -10.27
C PHE A 173 -4.59 -8.25 -9.86
N LEU A 174 -4.21 -8.00 -8.61
CA LEU A 174 -3.00 -8.44 -7.93
C LEU A 174 -1.72 -7.74 -8.44
N SER A 175 -0.56 -8.37 -8.17
CA SER A 175 0.78 -7.77 -8.26
C SER A 175 1.14 -7.17 -9.62
N PHE A 176 0.78 -7.82 -10.72
CA PHE A 176 1.00 -7.35 -12.08
C PHE A 176 -0.27 -6.81 -12.74
N GLY A 177 -1.30 -6.62 -11.94
CA GLY A 177 -2.56 -6.05 -12.38
C GLY A 177 -2.51 -4.52 -12.45
N ASP A 178 -3.65 -3.96 -12.72
CA ASP A 178 -3.83 -2.52 -12.80
C ASP A 178 -3.84 -1.89 -11.39
N ALA A 179 -3.69 -0.58 -11.32
CA ALA A 179 -3.69 0.16 -10.06
C ALA A 179 -4.81 1.21 -10.05
N MET A 180 -5.20 1.61 -8.87
CA MET A 180 -6.18 2.66 -8.62
C MET A 180 -5.58 3.74 -7.73
N ILE A 181 -6.07 4.97 -7.85
CA ILE A 181 -5.79 6.07 -6.94
C ILE A 181 -7.04 6.34 -6.13
N LEU A 182 -6.94 6.19 -4.84
CA LEU A 182 -8.02 6.39 -3.88
C LEU A 182 -7.83 7.72 -3.16
N ASP A 183 -8.90 8.51 -3.04
CA ASP A 183 -8.92 9.75 -2.28
C ASP A 183 -9.84 9.58 -1.07
N ARG A 184 -9.27 9.75 0.13
CA ARG A 184 -10.00 9.61 1.39
C ARG A 184 -11.07 10.69 1.58
N HIS A 185 -10.79 11.91 1.12
CA HIS A 185 -11.60 13.10 1.38
C HIS A 185 -12.70 13.33 0.35
N LYS A 186 -12.62 12.72 -0.83
CA LYS A 186 -13.72 12.83 -1.79
C LYS A 186 -14.88 11.96 -1.31
N GLY A 187 -15.73 12.57 -0.50
CA GLY A 187 -17.09 12.09 -0.24
C GLY A 187 -17.81 11.96 -1.58
N GLY A 188 -18.59 10.90 -1.76
CA GLY A 188 -19.30 10.66 -3.00
C GLY A 188 -20.20 11.82 -3.38
N CYS A 189 -20.30 12.06 -4.68
CA CYS A 189 -21.47 12.67 -5.27
C CYS A 189 -22.69 11.77 -5.04
#